data_0efcb38c4b8ee3f659bff0a5034ace00
#
_entry.id   0efcb38c4b8ee3f659bff0a5034ace00
#
_cell.length_a   1.000
_cell.length_b   1.000
_cell.length_c   1.000
_cell.angle_alpha   90.00
_cell.angle_beta   90.00
_cell.angle_gamma   90.00
#
_symmetry.space_group_name_H-M   'P 1'
#
loop_
_entity.id
_entity.type
_entity.pdbx_description
1 polymer ?
#
loop_
_entity_poly.entity_id
_entity_poly.type
_entity_poly.pdbx_seq_one_letter_code
_entity_poly.pdbx_strand_id
1 'polypeptide(L)'
;MSGYIGGLLILAGCFMYGFSYSQRLKNRIIILKDMIRMLSVMNNHIGYSLIDMTQIFEKLKAFDMCSYVREFTEYIYDGLNKSDIDTFSMIWNDAADKAFAGILGKRQLEIIKEAGAISTFLDKDSQIKHIQSVLCGLNEELDAVKTNAAGKMKAYIVTGISAGLILVIVLICSGGEVWR
;
A
#
# COMPACT_ATOMS: atom_id res chain seq x y z
N MET A 1 -43.25 4.54 7.79
CA MET A 1 -42.01 4.43 8.61
C MET A 1 -40.93 3.54 7.98
N SER A 2 -41.25 2.48 7.24
CA SER A 2 -40.27 1.58 6.61
C SER A 2 -39.40 2.24 5.53
N GLY A 3 -39.90 3.21 4.78
CA GLY A 3 -39.14 3.90 3.72
C GLY A 3 -37.96 4.74 4.23
N TYR A 4 -38.09 5.34 5.40
CA TYR A 4 -37.01 6.15 6.00
C TYR A 4 -35.83 5.28 6.47
N ILE A 5 -36.15 4.07 6.98
CA ILE A 5 -35.13 3.10 7.42
C ILE A 5 -34.33 2.59 6.21
N GLY A 6 -34.98 2.29 5.09
CA GLY A 6 -34.33 1.87 3.85
C GLY A 6 -33.40 2.94 3.28
N GLY A 7 -33.83 4.19 3.26
CA GLY A 7 -33.01 5.33 2.82
C GLY A 7 -31.76 5.53 3.69
N LEU A 8 -31.90 5.40 5.00
CA LEU A 8 -30.79 5.53 5.96
C LEU A 8 -29.77 4.40 5.81
N LEU A 9 -30.22 3.18 5.56
CA LEU A 9 -29.33 2.04 5.30
C LEU A 9 -28.53 2.19 4.00
N ILE A 10 -29.15 2.71 2.94
CA ILE A 10 -28.45 2.96 1.66
C ILE A 10 -27.39 4.05 1.84
N LEU A 11 -27.72 5.13 2.55
CA LEU A 11 -26.74 6.22 2.84
C LEU A 11 -25.57 5.70 3.66
N ALA A 12 -25.82 4.88 4.69
CA ALA A 12 -24.77 4.26 5.51
C ALA A 12 -23.88 3.34 4.69
N GLY A 13 -24.45 2.53 3.78
CA GLY A 13 -23.72 1.65 2.87
C GLY A 13 -22.79 2.41 1.90
N CYS A 14 -23.30 3.48 1.28
CA CYS A 14 -22.51 4.34 0.39
C CYS A 14 -21.36 5.04 1.14
N PHE A 15 -21.62 5.51 2.36
CA PHE A 15 -20.60 6.13 3.19
C PHE A 15 -19.50 5.14 3.60
N MET A 16 -19.87 3.93 4.05
CA MET A 16 -18.91 2.88 4.41
C MET A 16 -18.05 2.45 3.21
N TYR A 17 -18.63 2.35 2.03
CA TYR A 17 -17.89 2.02 0.81
C TYR A 17 -16.85 3.09 0.46
N GLY A 18 -17.24 4.36 0.48
CA GLY A 18 -16.32 5.49 0.23
C GLY A 18 -15.20 5.57 1.27
N PHE A 19 -15.52 5.32 2.54
CA PHE A 19 -14.55 5.30 3.63
C PHE A 19 -13.52 4.16 3.48
N SER A 20 -13.97 2.94 3.15
CA SER A 20 -13.09 1.78 2.91
C SER A 20 -12.13 2.02 1.74
N TYR A 21 -12.60 2.64 0.67
CA TYR A 21 -11.75 2.98 -0.47
C TYR A 21 -10.68 4.02 -0.11
N SER A 22 -11.03 5.03 0.68
CA SER A 22 -10.10 6.04 1.17
C SER A 22 -9.00 5.43 2.05
N GLN A 23 -9.35 4.48 2.91
CA GLN A 23 -8.39 3.79 3.77
C GLN A 23 -7.41 2.93 2.96
N ARG A 24 -7.88 2.19 1.96
CA ARG A 24 -7.00 1.42 1.07
C ARG A 24 -5.97 2.30 0.36
N LEU A 25 -6.38 3.48 -0.07
CA LEU A 25 -5.51 4.42 -0.76
C LEU A 25 -4.45 5.02 0.18
N LYS A 26 -4.86 5.36 1.42
CA LYS A 26 -3.92 5.81 2.47
C LYS A 26 -2.90 4.73 2.80
N ASN A 27 -3.34 3.47 2.96
CA ASN A 27 -2.45 2.36 3.25
C ASN A 27 -1.41 2.16 2.13
N ARG A 28 -1.82 2.25 0.85
CA ARG A 28 -0.88 2.20 -0.28
C ARG A 28 0.20 3.27 -0.19
N ILE A 29 -0.19 4.51 0.09
CA ILE A 29 0.75 5.64 0.21
C ILE A 29 1.73 5.41 1.37
N ILE A 30 1.25 4.92 2.50
CA ILE A 30 2.08 4.65 3.69
C ILE A 30 3.05 3.51 3.38
N ILE A 31 2.58 2.40 2.82
CA ILE A 31 3.44 1.26 2.44
C ILE A 31 4.52 1.69 1.46
N LEU A 32 4.16 2.42 0.39
CA LEU A 32 5.15 2.88 -0.60
C LEU A 32 6.21 3.79 0.03
N LYS A 33 5.82 4.71 0.91
CA LYS A 33 6.76 5.59 1.63
C LYS A 33 7.72 4.79 2.52
N ASP A 34 7.20 3.85 3.28
CA ASP A 34 8.01 3.04 4.19
C ASP A 34 8.93 2.07 3.42
N MET A 35 8.46 1.52 2.29
CA MET A 35 9.30 0.72 1.39
C MET A 35 10.43 1.54 0.78
N ILE A 36 10.17 2.75 0.30
CA ILE A 36 11.20 3.67 -0.21
C ILE A 36 12.21 3.97 0.89
N ARG A 37 11.76 4.25 2.12
CA ARG A 37 12.63 4.50 3.27
C ARG A 37 13.49 3.29 3.60
N MET A 38 12.90 2.11 3.65
CA MET A 38 13.59 0.84 3.92
C MET A 38 14.67 0.55 2.87
N LEU A 39 14.32 0.64 1.58
CA LEU A 39 15.27 0.41 0.48
C LEU A 39 16.39 1.47 0.46
N SER A 40 16.11 2.71 0.84
CA SER A 40 17.14 3.75 0.96
C SER A 40 18.13 3.44 2.08
N VAL A 41 17.65 2.91 3.21
CA VAL A 41 18.51 2.45 4.30
C VAL A 41 19.36 1.25 3.86
N MET A 42 18.76 0.28 3.17
CA MET A 42 19.48 -0.86 2.59
C MET A 42 20.58 -0.40 1.62
N ASN A 43 20.25 0.52 0.70
CA ASN A 43 21.20 1.06 -0.26
C ASN A 43 22.41 1.70 0.42
N ASN A 44 22.19 2.44 1.50
CA ASN A 44 23.27 3.04 2.28
C ASN A 44 24.15 1.97 2.95
N HIS A 45 23.55 0.93 3.53
CA HIS A 45 24.33 -0.15 4.16
C HIS A 45 25.14 -0.95 3.17
N ILE A 46 24.62 -1.24 1.99
CA ILE A 46 25.35 -1.93 0.92
C ILE A 46 26.52 -1.08 0.41
N GLY A 47 26.30 0.24 0.28
CA GLY A 47 27.34 1.18 -0.17
C GLY A 47 28.52 1.31 0.78
N TYR A 48 28.28 1.35 2.08
CA TYR A 48 29.28 1.74 3.10
C TYR A 48 29.77 0.57 3.97
N SER A 49 29.09 -0.57 4.02
CA SER A 49 29.38 -1.63 4.98
C SER A 49 29.48 -3.01 4.31
N LEU A 50 30.43 -3.82 4.76
CA LEU A 50 30.50 -5.27 4.48
C LEU A 50 29.55 -6.03 5.43
N ILE A 51 28.35 -5.51 5.65
CA ILE A 51 27.36 -6.06 6.59
C ILE A 51 26.53 -7.08 5.85
N ASP A 52 26.34 -8.25 6.43
CA ASP A 52 25.47 -9.29 5.90
C ASP A 52 23.98 -8.85 5.88
N MET A 53 23.23 -9.37 4.91
CA MET A 53 21.79 -9.05 4.75
C MET A 53 21.01 -9.30 6.03
N THR A 54 21.28 -10.38 6.75
CA THR A 54 20.63 -10.69 8.02
C THR A 54 20.77 -9.56 9.04
N GLN A 55 21.98 -8.98 9.15
CA GLN A 55 22.24 -7.86 10.07
C GLN A 55 21.55 -6.57 9.62
N ILE A 56 21.39 -6.35 8.31
CA ILE A 56 20.62 -5.20 7.78
C ILE A 56 19.17 -5.33 8.21
N PHE A 57 18.55 -6.51 8.04
CA PHE A 57 17.17 -6.75 8.43
C PHE A 57 16.97 -6.71 9.95
N GLU A 58 17.93 -7.15 10.74
CA GLU A 58 17.90 -6.99 12.19
C GLU A 58 17.81 -5.52 12.61
N LYS A 59 18.61 -4.66 12.00
CA LYS A 59 18.55 -3.21 12.24
C LYS A 59 17.24 -2.59 11.76
N LEU A 60 16.73 -3.03 10.61
CA LEU A 60 15.47 -2.54 10.04
C LEU A 60 14.27 -2.82 10.95
N LYS A 61 14.27 -3.89 11.73
CA LYS A 61 13.22 -4.18 12.73
C LYS A 61 13.08 -3.10 13.82
N ALA A 62 14.14 -2.35 14.09
CA ALA A 62 14.12 -1.25 15.06
C ALA A 62 13.52 0.06 14.49
N PHE A 63 13.28 0.13 13.17
CA PHE A 63 12.72 1.32 12.56
C PHE A 63 11.19 1.37 12.76
N ASP A 64 10.69 2.57 12.99
CA ASP A 64 9.25 2.80 13.03
C ASP A 64 8.69 2.79 11.61
N MET A 65 7.98 1.70 11.28
CA MET A 65 7.35 1.42 10.00
C MET A 65 5.92 0.96 10.21
N CYS A 66 5.07 1.11 9.19
CA CYS A 66 3.70 0.60 9.23
C CYS A 66 3.68 -0.93 9.42
N SER A 67 2.57 -1.45 9.93
CA SER A 67 2.42 -2.88 10.25
C SER A 67 2.75 -3.81 9.07
N TYR A 68 2.35 -3.44 7.85
CA TYR A 68 2.59 -4.22 6.64
C TYR A 68 4.09 -4.34 6.28
N VAL A 69 4.84 -3.23 6.37
CA VAL A 69 6.28 -3.25 6.08
C VAL A 69 7.06 -3.91 7.21
N ARG A 70 6.58 -3.80 8.45
CA ARG A 70 7.14 -4.52 9.59
C ARG A 70 6.98 -6.03 9.41
N GLU A 71 5.78 -6.51 9.09
CA GLU A 71 5.51 -7.92 8.83
C GLU A 71 6.36 -8.46 7.67
N PHE A 72 6.49 -7.69 6.60
CA PHE A 72 7.40 -7.99 5.49
C PHE A 72 8.86 -8.14 5.94
N THR A 73 9.34 -7.20 6.76
CA THR A 73 10.72 -7.20 7.27
C THR A 73 10.97 -8.39 8.21
N GLU A 74 10.01 -8.70 9.08
CA GLU A 74 10.08 -9.85 9.98
C GLU A 74 10.09 -11.16 9.21
N TYR A 75 9.26 -11.29 8.18
CA TYR A 75 9.20 -12.47 7.34
C TYR A 75 10.53 -12.75 6.64
N ILE A 76 11.18 -11.70 6.09
CA ILE A 76 12.50 -11.84 5.45
C ILE A 76 13.55 -12.24 6.48
N TYR A 77 13.59 -11.57 7.63
CA TYR A 77 14.53 -11.88 8.71
C TYR A 77 14.40 -13.33 9.16
N ASP A 78 13.19 -13.79 9.37
CA ASP A 78 12.91 -15.18 9.76
C ASP A 78 13.29 -16.17 8.67
N GLY A 79 13.03 -15.84 7.40
CA GLY A 79 13.42 -16.65 6.25
C GLY A 79 14.94 -16.81 6.14
N LEU A 80 15.68 -15.71 6.29
CA LEU A 80 17.14 -15.71 6.25
C LEU A 80 17.78 -16.55 7.38
N ASN A 81 17.12 -16.64 8.53
CA ASN A 81 17.62 -17.42 9.66
C ASN A 81 17.22 -18.91 9.62
N LYS A 82 16.19 -19.28 8.87
CA LYS A 82 15.64 -20.64 8.86
C LYS A 82 16.04 -21.46 7.65
N SER A 83 16.39 -20.81 6.55
CA SER A 83 16.52 -21.46 5.24
C SER A 83 17.97 -21.51 4.80
N ASP A 84 18.55 -22.74 4.76
CA ASP A 84 19.85 -22.98 4.13
C ASP A 84 19.75 -23.13 2.60
N ILE A 85 18.55 -23.24 2.04
CA ILE A 85 18.30 -23.64 0.64
C ILE A 85 17.68 -22.51 -0.18
N ASP A 86 16.87 -21.62 0.45
CA ASP A 86 16.18 -20.57 -0.26
C ASP A 86 17.07 -19.38 -0.58
N THR A 87 17.03 -18.91 -1.82
CA THR A 87 17.73 -17.70 -2.18
C THR A 87 17.03 -16.47 -1.60
N PHE A 88 17.78 -15.41 -1.31
CA PHE A 88 17.23 -14.14 -0.84
C PHE A 88 16.06 -13.64 -1.71
N SER A 89 16.19 -13.78 -3.03
CA SER A 89 15.14 -13.37 -3.97
C SER A 89 13.84 -14.16 -3.78
N MET A 90 13.91 -15.46 -3.47
CA MET A 90 12.72 -16.27 -3.22
C MET A 90 12.04 -15.84 -1.91
N ILE A 91 12.80 -15.68 -0.84
CA ILE A 91 12.29 -15.21 0.47
C ILE A 91 11.64 -13.83 0.33
N TRP A 92 12.29 -12.92 -0.40
CA TRP A 92 11.80 -11.57 -0.67
C TRP A 92 10.46 -11.57 -1.42
N ASN A 93 10.37 -12.34 -2.51
CA ASN A 93 9.17 -12.42 -3.33
C ASN A 93 7.99 -13.01 -2.55
N ASP A 94 8.24 -14.05 -1.77
CA ASP A 94 7.23 -14.71 -0.95
C ASP A 94 6.73 -13.78 0.16
N ALA A 95 7.64 -13.05 0.81
CA ALA A 95 7.33 -12.02 1.78
C ALA A 95 6.48 -10.88 1.17
N ALA A 96 6.83 -10.43 -0.04
CA ALA A 96 6.10 -9.37 -0.74
C ALA A 96 4.69 -9.80 -1.10
N ASP A 97 4.50 -11.03 -1.56
CA ASP A 97 3.17 -11.57 -1.84
C ASP A 97 2.33 -11.69 -0.57
N LYS A 98 2.90 -12.17 0.52
CA LYS A 98 2.18 -12.31 1.79
C LYS A 98 1.78 -10.97 2.42
N ALA A 99 2.70 -10.02 2.45
CA ALA A 99 2.48 -8.75 3.13
C ALA A 99 1.63 -7.76 2.32
N PHE A 100 1.73 -7.78 0.98
CA PHE A 100 1.19 -6.70 0.15
C PHE A 100 0.12 -7.13 -0.85
N ALA A 101 -0.14 -8.44 -1.04
CA ALA A 101 -1.16 -8.93 -1.97
C ALA A 101 -2.55 -8.38 -1.61
N GLY A 102 -3.27 -7.89 -2.61
CA GLY A 102 -4.61 -7.30 -2.43
C GLY A 102 -4.64 -5.88 -1.87
N ILE A 103 -3.48 -5.34 -1.42
CA ILE A 103 -3.35 -3.97 -0.90
C ILE A 103 -2.70 -3.07 -1.96
N LEU A 104 -1.56 -3.49 -2.49
CA LEU A 104 -0.85 -2.77 -3.55
C LEU A 104 -1.41 -3.10 -4.93
N GLY A 105 -1.21 -2.19 -5.88
CA GLY A 105 -1.46 -2.46 -7.29
C GLY A 105 -0.43 -3.43 -7.86
N LYS A 106 -0.80 -4.13 -8.95
CA LYS A 106 0.06 -5.14 -9.58
C LYS A 106 1.46 -4.58 -9.92
N ARG A 107 1.51 -3.41 -10.56
CA ARG A 107 2.79 -2.75 -10.92
C ARG A 107 3.64 -2.42 -9.69
N GLN A 108 3.03 -1.90 -8.62
CA GLN A 108 3.72 -1.58 -7.38
C GLN A 108 4.35 -2.80 -6.73
N LEU A 109 3.60 -3.91 -6.70
CA LEU A 109 4.08 -5.18 -6.18
C LEU A 109 5.21 -5.75 -7.04
N GLU A 110 5.12 -5.65 -8.37
CA GLU A 110 6.19 -6.07 -9.29
C GLU A 110 7.49 -5.29 -9.06
N ILE A 111 7.42 -3.96 -8.91
CA ILE A 111 8.60 -3.13 -8.60
C ILE A 111 9.21 -3.52 -7.25
N ILE A 112 8.40 -3.79 -6.23
CA ILE A 112 8.90 -4.25 -4.92
C ILE A 112 9.60 -5.61 -5.06
N LYS A 113 9.03 -6.54 -5.83
CA LYS A 113 9.63 -7.86 -6.06
C LYS A 113 10.95 -7.76 -6.82
N GLU A 114 11.06 -6.83 -7.77
CA GLU A 114 12.29 -6.58 -8.52
C GLU A 114 13.46 -6.24 -7.57
N ALA A 115 13.21 -5.53 -6.46
CA ALA A 115 14.24 -5.26 -5.46
C ALA A 115 14.88 -6.52 -4.88
N GLY A 116 14.17 -7.65 -4.83
CA GLY A 116 14.70 -8.94 -4.37
C GLY A 116 15.80 -9.52 -5.23
N ALA A 117 15.92 -9.08 -6.49
CA ALA A 117 16.99 -9.52 -7.38
C ALA A 117 18.38 -8.95 -7.02
N ILE A 118 18.48 -8.10 -5.99
CA ILE A 118 19.75 -7.50 -5.55
C ILE A 118 20.84 -8.55 -5.26
N SER A 119 20.45 -9.71 -4.74
CA SER A 119 21.38 -10.79 -4.44
C SER A 119 21.98 -11.47 -5.67
N THR A 120 21.46 -11.23 -6.86
CA THR A 120 21.97 -11.80 -8.09
C THR A 120 23.17 -11.01 -8.66
N PHE A 121 23.38 -9.80 -8.17
CA PHE A 121 24.49 -8.94 -8.62
C PHE A 121 25.74 -9.22 -7.77
N LEU A 122 26.87 -9.50 -8.45
CA LEU A 122 28.13 -9.83 -7.82
C LEU A 122 28.92 -8.61 -7.34
N ASP A 123 28.69 -7.44 -7.96
CA ASP A 123 29.40 -6.22 -7.63
C ASP A 123 28.50 -5.19 -6.95
N LYS A 124 29.08 -4.41 -6.05
CA LYS A 124 28.39 -3.37 -5.27
C LYS A 124 27.76 -2.28 -6.13
N ASP A 125 28.43 -1.86 -7.19
CA ASP A 125 27.95 -0.75 -8.00
C ASP A 125 26.68 -1.14 -8.75
N SER A 126 26.62 -2.37 -9.25
CA SER A 126 25.43 -2.92 -9.87
C SER A 126 24.28 -3.07 -8.88
N GLN A 127 24.56 -3.52 -7.63
CA GLN A 127 23.56 -3.59 -6.56
C GLN A 127 22.98 -2.21 -6.24
N ILE A 128 23.83 -1.21 -6.07
CA ILE A 128 23.42 0.17 -5.78
C ILE A 128 22.58 0.73 -6.93
N LYS A 129 23.02 0.58 -8.18
CA LYS A 129 22.27 1.04 -9.36
C LYS A 129 20.91 0.37 -9.46
N HIS A 130 20.85 -0.93 -9.17
CA HIS A 130 19.58 -1.67 -9.18
C HIS A 130 18.60 -1.12 -8.14
N ILE A 131 19.03 -0.94 -6.88
CA ILE A 131 18.18 -0.33 -5.86
C ILE A 131 17.74 1.09 -6.25
N GLN A 132 18.64 1.89 -6.80
CA GLN A 132 18.30 3.24 -7.25
C GLN A 132 17.23 3.23 -8.35
N SER A 133 17.29 2.29 -9.29
CA SER A 133 16.26 2.10 -10.31
C SER A 133 14.90 1.75 -9.69
N VAL A 134 14.89 0.81 -8.74
CA VAL A 134 13.68 0.44 -8.01
C VAL A 134 13.12 1.62 -7.20
N LEU A 135 13.97 2.38 -6.52
CA LEU A 135 13.58 3.58 -5.79
C LEU A 135 12.95 4.64 -6.70
N CYS A 136 13.49 4.83 -7.91
CA CYS A 136 12.91 5.72 -8.92
C CYS A 136 11.50 5.27 -9.29
N GLY A 137 11.33 3.99 -9.63
CA GLY A 137 10.03 3.43 -9.99
C GLY A 137 9.00 3.52 -8.85
N LEU A 138 9.42 3.27 -7.60
CA LEU A 138 8.53 3.41 -6.44
C LEU A 138 8.14 4.87 -6.17
N ASN A 139 9.02 5.83 -6.38
CA ASN A 139 8.70 7.25 -6.25
C ASN A 139 7.70 7.70 -7.33
N GLU A 140 7.87 7.27 -8.58
CA GLU A 140 6.91 7.53 -9.66
C GLU A 140 5.53 6.96 -9.32
N GLU A 141 5.46 5.72 -8.85
CA GLU A 141 4.20 5.10 -8.42
C GLU A 141 3.57 5.83 -7.21
N LEU A 142 4.38 6.24 -6.24
CA LEU A 142 3.91 7.01 -5.09
C LEU A 142 3.27 8.33 -5.52
N ASP A 143 3.90 9.05 -6.44
CA ASP A 143 3.38 10.33 -6.93
C ASP A 143 2.14 10.14 -7.82
N ALA A 144 2.09 9.08 -8.62
CA ALA A 144 0.90 8.71 -9.37
C ALA A 144 -0.29 8.40 -8.43
N VAL A 145 -0.04 7.64 -7.34
CA VAL A 145 -1.07 7.33 -6.35
C VAL A 145 -1.54 8.60 -5.63
N LYS A 146 -0.64 9.50 -5.21
CA LYS A 146 -1.00 10.77 -4.55
C LYS A 146 -1.84 11.66 -5.45
N THR A 147 -1.43 11.82 -6.70
CA THR A 147 -2.14 12.67 -7.68
C THR A 147 -3.54 12.12 -7.97
N ASN A 148 -3.64 10.81 -8.20
CA ASN A 148 -4.92 10.14 -8.40
C ASN A 148 -5.80 10.18 -7.13
N ALA A 149 -5.19 10.11 -5.94
CA ALA A 149 -5.89 10.20 -4.66
C ALA A 149 -6.57 11.55 -4.47
N ALA A 150 -5.85 12.65 -4.72
CA ALA A 150 -6.37 13.99 -4.54
C ALA A 150 -7.57 14.29 -5.47
N GLY A 151 -7.49 13.84 -6.73
CA GLY A 151 -8.60 14.00 -7.69
C GLY A 151 -9.81 13.15 -7.35
N LYS A 152 -9.60 11.87 -7.07
CA LYS A 152 -10.68 10.92 -6.78
C LYS A 152 -11.36 11.22 -5.44
N MET A 153 -10.63 11.59 -4.39
CA MET A 153 -11.21 11.91 -3.09
C MET A 153 -12.17 13.11 -3.16
N LYS A 154 -11.82 14.16 -3.92
CA LYS A 154 -12.73 15.29 -4.18
C LYS A 154 -13.97 14.84 -4.97
N ALA A 155 -13.79 14.05 -6.03
CA ALA A 155 -14.88 13.54 -6.83
C ALA A 155 -15.85 12.67 -6.00
N TYR A 156 -15.37 11.75 -5.19
CA TYR A 156 -16.23 10.89 -4.36
C TYR A 156 -16.99 11.64 -3.29
N ILE A 157 -16.38 12.66 -2.67
CA ILE A 157 -17.07 13.50 -1.68
C ILE A 157 -18.20 14.28 -2.37
N VAL A 158 -17.92 14.91 -3.50
CA VAL A 158 -18.94 15.69 -4.25
C VAL A 158 -20.05 14.78 -4.75
N THR A 159 -19.73 13.63 -5.33
CA THR A 159 -20.73 12.66 -5.82
C THR A 159 -21.56 12.07 -4.68
N GLY A 160 -20.94 11.76 -3.54
CA GLY A 160 -21.65 11.25 -2.36
C GLY A 160 -22.63 12.24 -1.77
N ILE A 161 -22.25 13.52 -1.68
CA ILE A 161 -23.12 14.61 -1.20
C ILE A 161 -24.29 14.85 -2.18
N SER A 162 -24.02 14.92 -3.49
CA SER A 162 -25.06 15.16 -4.50
C SER A 162 -26.03 13.97 -4.59
N ALA A 163 -25.56 12.74 -4.56
CA ALA A 163 -26.43 11.57 -4.54
C ALA A 163 -27.29 11.51 -3.26
N GLY A 164 -26.71 11.86 -2.11
CA GLY A 164 -27.44 11.97 -0.85
C GLY A 164 -28.55 13.03 -0.89
N LEU A 165 -28.27 14.20 -1.43
CA LEU A 165 -29.26 15.28 -1.59
C LEU A 165 -30.41 14.87 -2.52
N ILE A 166 -30.12 14.25 -3.67
CA ILE A 166 -31.14 13.77 -4.61
C ILE A 166 -32.04 12.74 -3.93
N LEU A 167 -31.47 11.80 -3.18
CA LEU A 167 -32.25 10.78 -2.45
C LEU A 167 -33.17 11.41 -1.39
N VAL A 168 -32.69 12.40 -0.65
CA VAL A 168 -33.50 13.12 0.35
C VAL A 168 -34.66 13.85 -0.33
N ILE A 169 -34.43 14.55 -1.47
CA ILE A 169 -35.48 15.24 -2.22
C ILE A 169 -36.53 14.24 -2.74
N VAL A 170 -36.12 13.13 -3.32
CA VAL A 170 -37.04 12.08 -3.81
C VAL A 170 -37.89 11.50 -2.68
N LEU A 171 -37.30 11.26 -1.49
CA LEU A 171 -38.02 10.76 -0.32
C LEU A 171 -39.04 11.77 0.21
N ILE A 172 -38.73 13.06 0.22
CA ILE A 172 -39.66 14.13 0.62
C ILE A 172 -40.80 14.26 -0.39
N CYS A 173 -40.48 14.25 -1.70
CA CYS A 173 -41.51 14.34 -2.76
C CYS A 173 -42.40 13.10 -2.80
N SER A 174 -41.85 11.89 -2.62
CA SER A 174 -42.60 10.63 -2.59
C SER A 174 -43.45 10.48 -1.31
N GLY A 175 -43.00 11.04 -0.18
CA GLY A 175 -43.77 11.04 1.07
C GLY A 175 -44.95 12.01 1.09
N GLY A 176 -44.99 12.98 0.17
CA GLY A 176 -46.06 13.95 0.04
C GLY A 176 -47.35 13.45 -0.66
N GLU A 177 -47.27 12.33 -1.41
CA GLU A 177 -48.44 11.79 -2.13
C GLU A 177 -49.26 10.76 -1.33
N VAL A 178 -48.81 10.38 -0.13
CA VAL A 178 -49.52 9.37 0.70
C VAL A 178 -50.58 9.98 1.62
N TRP A 179 -50.76 11.31 1.61
CA TRP A 179 -51.75 12.03 2.42
C TRP A 179 -52.75 12.83 1.59
N ARG A 180 -53.22 12.25 0.47
CA ARG A 180 -54.41 12.77 -0.23
C ARG A 180 -55.45 11.69 -0.39
#